data_112bc3363767504e379a2e6472b3599d
#
_entry.id   112bc3363767504e379a2e6472b3599d
#
_cell.length_a   1.000
_cell.length_b   1.000
_cell.length_c   1.000
_cell.angle_alpha   90.00
_cell.angle_beta   90.00
_cell.angle_gamma   90.00
#
_symmetry.space_group_name_H-M   'P 1'
#
loop_
_entity.id
_entity.type
_entity.pdbx_description
1 polymer ?
#
loop_
_entity_poly.entity_id
_entity_poly.type
_entity_poly.pdbx_seq_one_letter_code
_entity_poly.pdbx_strand_id
1 'polypeptide(L)'
;MATSTAKHTIVAALTGMFLAWSVGAASAHGGVKLEQDECVFKIGPSTMHFIGYQRTGEEQEFCQDIAQTGPTVIALTAVSPDLRDMAIGIRVVKDVGEEKEKANIDATTVAYYPPKVYRNGTMSFEHDFKEAGKYVGIVTVSDDLGNQWTSRFPFTVGVFTFEAYLEYILYGVGFTALCGFLWYILGTRRKKADPVSAQLA
;
A
#
# COMPACT_ATOMS: atom_id res chain seq x y z
N MET A 1 -52.84 -8.34 -11.81
CA MET A 1 -52.14 -8.42 -10.50
C MET A 1 -50.77 -9.13 -10.56
N ALA A 2 -50.41 -9.86 -11.62
CA ALA A 2 -49.14 -10.64 -11.71
C ALA A 2 -47.85 -9.82 -11.97
N THR A 3 -47.94 -8.57 -12.41
CA THR A 3 -46.76 -7.76 -12.80
C THR A 3 -46.07 -7.03 -11.63
N SER A 4 -46.74 -6.88 -10.50
CA SER A 4 -46.18 -6.24 -9.31
C SER A 4 -45.25 -7.16 -8.54
N THR A 5 -45.64 -8.41 -8.39
CA THR A 5 -44.87 -9.45 -7.65
C THR A 5 -43.53 -9.74 -8.33
N ALA A 6 -43.47 -9.81 -9.66
CA ALA A 6 -42.22 -10.03 -10.40
C ALA A 6 -41.20 -8.90 -10.24
N LYS A 7 -41.66 -7.65 -10.08
CA LYS A 7 -40.78 -6.48 -9.85
C LYS A 7 -40.13 -6.52 -8.47
N HIS A 8 -40.86 -6.88 -7.43
CA HIS A 8 -40.34 -6.97 -6.08
C HIS A 8 -39.36 -8.13 -5.93
N THR A 9 -39.59 -9.26 -6.64
CA THR A 9 -38.68 -10.41 -6.63
C THR A 9 -37.35 -10.07 -7.32
N ILE A 10 -37.35 -9.34 -8.42
CA ILE A 10 -36.13 -8.95 -9.15
C ILE A 10 -35.34 -7.94 -8.32
N VAL A 11 -35.99 -6.96 -7.68
CA VAL A 11 -35.30 -5.98 -6.82
C VAL A 11 -34.69 -6.67 -5.61
N ALA A 12 -35.42 -7.57 -4.96
CA ALA A 12 -34.90 -8.33 -3.81
C ALA A 12 -33.72 -9.24 -4.18
N ALA A 13 -33.75 -9.87 -5.36
CA ALA A 13 -32.64 -10.71 -5.85
C ALA A 13 -31.40 -9.88 -6.15
N LEU A 14 -31.54 -8.70 -6.76
CA LEU A 14 -30.43 -7.81 -7.06
C LEU A 14 -29.83 -7.19 -5.78
N THR A 15 -30.66 -6.84 -4.80
CA THR A 15 -30.19 -6.33 -3.50
C THR A 15 -29.46 -7.42 -2.71
N GLY A 16 -29.97 -8.66 -2.74
CA GLY A 16 -29.32 -9.82 -2.11
C GLY A 16 -27.96 -10.15 -2.73
N MET A 17 -27.85 -10.05 -4.06
CA MET A 17 -26.59 -10.30 -4.77
C MET A 17 -25.56 -9.19 -4.51
N PHE A 18 -25.99 -7.95 -4.31
CA PHE A 18 -25.10 -6.83 -3.96
C PHE A 18 -24.60 -6.93 -2.53
N LEU A 19 -25.44 -7.36 -1.57
CA LEU A 19 -25.03 -7.61 -0.19
C LEU A 19 -24.09 -8.81 -0.05
N ALA A 20 -24.24 -9.84 -0.88
CA ALA A 20 -23.36 -11.02 -0.87
C ALA A 20 -21.94 -10.71 -1.39
N TRP A 21 -21.79 -9.69 -2.23
CA TRP A 21 -20.49 -9.26 -2.76
C TRP A 21 -19.75 -8.30 -1.82
N SER A 22 -20.43 -7.69 -0.85
CA SER A 22 -19.81 -6.78 0.13
C SER A 22 -19.25 -7.49 1.37
N VAL A 23 -19.30 -8.81 1.44
CA VAL A 23 -18.57 -9.60 2.46
C VAL A 23 -17.12 -9.75 1.99
N GLY A 24 -16.42 -8.63 1.88
CA GLY A 24 -14.96 -8.64 1.84
C GLY A 24 -14.47 -9.30 3.12
N ALA A 25 -13.56 -10.26 3.01
CA ALA A 25 -12.91 -10.86 4.16
C ALA A 25 -12.33 -9.73 5.03
N ALA A 26 -12.94 -9.50 6.20
CA ALA A 26 -12.31 -8.70 7.24
C ALA A 26 -11.04 -9.46 7.63
N SER A 27 -9.90 -9.10 7.07
CA SER A 27 -8.59 -9.47 7.58
C SER A 27 -8.44 -8.79 8.94
N ALA A 28 -8.99 -9.40 9.97
CA ALA A 28 -8.55 -9.13 11.32
C ALA A 28 -7.07 -9.54 11.36
N HIS A 29 -6.19 -8.62 11.74
CA HIS A 29 -4.75 -8.73 11.94
C HIS A 29 -4.26 -10.12 12.38
N GLY A 30 -4.33 -11.09 11.50
CA GLY A 30 -3.65 -12.36 11.60
C GLY A 30 -2.33 -12.21 10.86
N GLY A 31 -1.22 -12.39 11.53
CA GLY A 31 0.12 -12.12 10.99
C GLY A 31 0.25 -12.61 9.54
N VAL A 32 0.56 -11.68 8.67
CA VAL A 32 0.87 -11.95 7.26
C VAL A 32 2.02 -12.96 7.26
N LYS A 33 1.90 -14.05 6.50
CA LYS A 33 3.02 -14.98 6.35
C LYS A 33 4.20 -14.18 5.82
N LEU A 34 5.39 -14.41 6.35
CA LEU A 34 6.63 -13.70 6.01
C LEU A 34 6.88 -13.60 4.48
N GLU A 35 6.37 -14.56 3.72
CA GLU A 35 6.45 -14.62 2.25
C GLU A 35 5.51 -13.63 1.53
N GLN A 36 4.53 -13.07 2.23
CA GLN A 36 3.53 -12.12 1.72
C GLN A 36 3.70 -10.73 2.36
N ASP A 37 4.70 -10.56 3.20
CA ASP A 37 5.00 -9.30 3.86
C ASP A 37 5.91 -8.45 2.97
N GLU A 38 5.36 -7.44 2.36
CA GLU A 38 6.07 -6.50 1.46
C GLU A 38 7.13 -5.68 2.19
N CYS A 39 7.07 -5.63 3.53
CA CYS A 39 8.04 -4.93 4.36
C CYS A 39 9.34 -5.71 4.57
N VAL A 40 9.40 -6.96 4.11
CA VAL A 40 10.54 -7.85 4.34
C VAL A 40 11.54 -7.81 3.18
N PHE A 41 12.81 -7.68 3.49
CA PHE A 41 13.88 -7.75 2.50
C PHE A 41 15.01 -8.68 2.94
N LYS A 42 15.75 -9.23 1.96
CA LYS A 42 16.90 -10.11 2.21
C LYS A 42 18.19 -9.32 2.29
N ILE A 43 19.07 -9.72 3.20
CA ILE A 43 20.44 -9.23 3.32
C ILE A 43 21.39 -10.41 3.50
N GLY A 44 22.13 -10.75 2.44
CA GLY A 44 22.88 -11.99 2.39
C GLY A 44 21.99 -13.23 2.63
N PRO A 45 22.35 -14.10 3.58
CA PRO A 45 21.55 -15.27 3.94
C PRO A 45 20.36 -14.93 4.85
N SER A 46 20.32 -13.72 5.41
CA SER A 46 19.40 -13.33 6.49
C SER A 46 18.28 -12.44 5.98
N THR A 47 17.29 -12.20 6.83
CA THR A 47 16.08 -11.44 6.51
C THR A 47 15.86 -10.34 7.54
N MET A 48 15.49 -9.16 7.06
CA MET A 48 15.13 -8.00 7.86
C MET A 48 13.75 -7.49 7.48
N HIS A 49 13.12 -6.80 8.41
CA HIS A 49 11.84 -6.13 8.23
C HIS A 49 12.05 -4.61 8.32
N PHE A 50 11.49 -3.86 7.37
CA PHE A 50 11.51 -2.40 7.33
C PHE A 50 10.12 -1.86 7.59
N ILE A 51 10.00 -0.88 8.49
CA ILE A 51 8.76 -0.16 8.72
C ILE A 51 9.05 1.32 8.91
N GLY A 52 8.28 2.18 8.25
CA GLY A 52 8.21 3.61 8.50
C GLY A 52 6.96 3.95 9.31
N TYR A 53 7.10 4.81 10.31
CA TYR A 53 6.00 5.31 11.12
C TYR A 53 5.88 6.81 10.98
N GLN A 54 4.67 7.32 10.77
CA GLN A 54 4.38 8.76 10.80
C GLN A 54 3.23 9.06 11.74
N ARG A 55 3.38 10.15 12.53
CA ARG A 55 2.30 10.69 13.36
C ARG A 55 1.41 11.61 12.53
N THR A 56 0.49 11.04 11.77
CA THR A 56 -0.48 11.79 10.96
C THR A 56 -1.90 11.68 11.52
N GLY A 57 -2.06 11.84 12.86
CA GLY A 57 -3.35 11.74 13.56
C GLY A 57 -3.75 10.31 13.94
N GLU A 58 -3.54 9.34 13.09
CA GLU A 58 -3.54 7.91 13.37
C GLU A 58 -2.11 7.41 13.14
N GLU A 59 -1.57 6.63 14.08
CA GLU A 59 -0.26 6.00 13.91
C GLU A 59 -0.37 5.00 12.76
N GLN A 60 0.25 5.34 11.62
CA GLN A 60 0.24 4.49 10.43
C GLN A 60 1.63 3.91 10.21
N GLU A 61 1.64 2.62 9.91
CA GLU A 61 2.80 1.84 9.51
C GLU A 61 2.89 1.78 7.99
N PHE A 62 4.06 2.07 7.45
CA PHE A 62 4.32 2.08 6.01
C PHE A 62 5.49 1.17 5.69
N CYS A 63 5.39 0.38 4.63
CA CYS A 63 6.48 -0.43 4.10
C CYS A 63 7.29 0.34 3.05
N GLN A 64 6.73 0.49 1.86
CA GLN A 64 7.43 1.07 0.71
C GLN A 64 6.95 2.48 0.38
N ASP A 65 5.70 2.81 0.72
CA ASP A 65 5.07 4.09 0.37
C ASP A 65 4.73 4.89 1.63
N ILE A 66 5.66 5.74 2.06
CA ILE A 66 5.44 6.67 3.17
C ILE A 66 4.54 7.81 2.69
N ALA A 67 3.37 7.95 3.30
CA ALA A 67 2.28 8.76 2.76
C ALA A 67 2.59 10.26 2.63
N GLN A 68 3.37 10.83 3.56
CA GLN A 68 3.61 12.27 3.63
C GLN A 68 5.08 12.59 3.85
N THR A 69 5.49 13.80 3.49
CA THR A 69 6.76 14.39 3.92
C THR A 69 6.69 14.75 5.41
N GLY A 70 7.84 14.85 6.05
CA GLY A 70 7.95 15.25 7.46
C GLY A 70 8.66 14.22 8.34
N PRO A 71 8.56 14.39 9.68
CA PRO A 71 9.21 13.52 10.64
C PRO A 71 8.67 12.08 10.51
N THR A 72 9.60 11.16 10.26
CA THR A 72 9.31 9.73 10.06
C THR A 72 10.28 8.92 10.92
N VAL A 73 9.74 8.01 11.73
CA VAL A 73 10.53 7.01 12.44
C VAL A 73 10.67 5.79 11.53
N ILE A 74 11.90 5.41 11.23
CA ILE A 74 12.22 4.20 10.47
C ILE A 74 12.72 3.14 11.46
N ALA A 75 12.15 1.95 11.40
CA ALA A 75 12.57 0.79 12.16
C ALA A 75 13.01 -0.34 11.22
N LEU A 76 14.19 -0.88 11.49
CA LEU A 76 14.73 -2.09 10.88
C LEU A 76 14.76 -3.17 11.94
N THR A 77 14.04 -4.26 11.73
CA THR A 77 13.98 -5.37 12.70
C THR A 77 14.57 -6.63 12.09
N ALA A 78 15.48 -7.26 12.83
CA ALA A 78 16.08 -8.53 12.47
C ALA A 78 15.02 -9.65 12.58
N VAL A 79 14.62 -10.21 11.45
CA VAL A 79 13.79 -11.42 11.40
C VAL A 79 14.66 -12.64 11.68
N SER A 80 15.84 -12.70 11.06
CA SER A 80 16.82 -13.76 11.31
C SER A 80 17.59 -13.48 12.60
N PRO A 81 17.66 -14.44 13.54
CA PRO A 81 18.28 -14.24 14.86
C PRO A 81 19.77 -13.90 14.83
N ASP A 82 20.50 -14.40 13.84
CA ASP A 82 21.94 -14.17 13.61
C ASP A 82 22.29 -12.69 13.46
N LEU A 83 21.38 -11.89 12.90
CA LEU A 83 21.59 -10.44 12.75
C LEU A 83 21.74 -9.67 14.06
N ARG A 84 21.31 -10.24 15.18
CA ARG A 84 21.40 -9.56 16.50
C ARG A 84 22.80 -9.40 17.04
N ASP A 85 23.72 -10.24 16.56
CA ASP A 85 25.13 -10.20 16.93
C ASP A 85 25.99 -9.50 15.86
N MET A 86 25.39 -9.10 14.75
CA MET A 86 26.06 -8.41 13.64
C MET A 86 25.93 -6.88 13.76
N ALA A 87 26.91 -6.15 13.24
CA ALA A 87 26.83 -4.70 13.17
C ALA A 87 25.96 -4.28 11.98
N ILE A 88 24.89 -3.54 12.24
CA ILE A 88 23.90 -3.07 11.26
C ILE A 88 24.02 -1.57 11.12
N GLY A 89 24.22 -1.09 9.88
CA GLY A 89 24.20 0.32 9.52
C GLY A 89 23.26 0.60 8.37
N ILE A 90 22.78 1.83 8.25
CA ILE A 90 21.94 2.26 7.14
C ILE A 90 22.38 3.61 6.59
N ARG A 91 22.32 3.73 5.29
CA ARG A 91 22.43 4.98 4.55
C ARG A 91 21.15 5.17 3.74
N VAL A 92 20.50 6.29 3.89
CA VAL A 92 19.34 6.66 3.06
C VAL A 92 19.80 7.67 2.02
N VAL A 93 19.52 7.39 0.75
CA VAL A 93 19.88 8.24 -0.38
C VAL A 93 18.66 8.62 -1.19
N LYS A 94 18.71 9.76 -1.89
CA LYS A 94 17.73 10.06 -2.95
C LYS A 94 17.96 9.12 -4.12
N ASP A 95 16.89 8.56 -4.66
CA ASP A 95 16.96 7.73 -5.86
C ASP A 95 17.18 8.61 -7.11
N VAL A 96 18.42 8.68 -7.53
CA VAL A 96 18.86 9.37 -8.76
C VAL A 96 19.32 8.40 -9.84
N GLY A 97 19.11 7.11 -9.60
CA GLY A 97 19.65 6.01 -10.39
C GLY A 97 21.02 5.58 -9.88
N GLU A 98 21.25 4.27 -9.92
CA GLU A 98 22.39 3.60 -9.27
C GLU A 98 23.76 4.12 -9.74
N GLU A 99 23.91 4.47 -11.03
CA GLU A 99 25.17 4.99 -11.58
C GLU A 99 25.53 6.36 -11.01
N LYS A 100 24.55 7.28 -10.93
CA LYS A 100 24.76 8.62 -10.38
C LYS A 100 24.97 8.59 -8.88
N GLU A 101 24.30 7.69 -8.19
CA GLU A 101 24.47 7.47 -6.76
C GLU A 101 25.89 7.00 -6.45
N LYS A 102 26.41 5.98 -7.16
CA LYS A 102 27.78 5.47 -7.01
C LYS A 102 28.84 6.51 -7.32
N ALA A 103 28.57 7.41 -8.26
CA ALA A 103 29.50 8.47 -8.62
C ALA A 103 29.70 9.50 -7.51
N ASN A 104 28.65 9.81 -6.73
CA ASN A 104 28.72 10.76 -5.61
C ASN A 104 27.66 10.43 -4.54
N ILE A 105 27.91 9.37 -3.79
CA ILE A 105 26.98 8.88 -2.76
C ILE A 105 26.72 9.90 -1.67
N ASP A 106 27.74 10.70 -1.31
CA ASP A 106 27.61 11.68 -0.23
C ASP A 106 26.65 12.82 -0.62
N ALA A 107 26.65 13.23 -1.88
CA ALA A 107 25.74 14.27 -2.38
C ALA A 107 24.27 13.80 -2.42
N THR A 108 24.03 12.49 -2.55
CA THR A 108 22.69 11.91 -2.57
C THR A 108 22.22 11.45 -1.21
N THR A 109 23.14 11.37 -0.22
CA THR A 109 22.83 10.92 1.13
C THR A 109 21.98 11.95 1.87
N VAL A 110 20.84 11.51 2.39
CA VAL A 110 19.94 12.31 3.23
C VAL A 110 20.06 11.93 4.71
N ALA A 111 20.41 10.68 5.00
CA ALA A 111 20.67 10.21 6.36
C ALA A 111 21.72 9.10 6.36
N TYR A 112 22.56 9.07 7.39
CA TYR A 112 23.57 8.01 7.56
C TYR A 112 23.71 7.64 9.03
N TYR A 113 23.57 6.38 9.32
CA TYR A 113 23.76 5.79 10.65
C TYR A 113 24.82 4.68 10.53
N PRO A 114 25.99 4.86 11.17
CA PRO A 114 27.10 3.92 11.06
C PRO A 114 26.76 2.56 11.65
N PRO A 115 27.45 1.49 11.22
CA PRO A 115 27.23 0.15 11.73
C PRO A 115 27.41 0.05 13.23
N LYS A 116 26.42 -0.58 13.90
CA LYS A 116 26.40 -0.83 15.35
C LYS A 116 25.64 -2.13 15.61
N VAL A 117 26.03 -2.87 16.66
CA VAL A 117 25.33 -4.09 17.10
C VAL A 117 24.08 -3.73 17.89
N TYR A 118 22.94 -4.27 17.48
CA TYR A 118 21.63 -4.09 18.12
C TYR A 118 21.14 -5.43 18.67
N ARG A 119 21.54 -5.77 19.91
CA ARG A 119 21.21 -7.06 20.52
C ARG A 119 19.72 -7.33 20.72
N ASN A 120 18.90 -6.28 20.80
CA ASN A 120 17.44 -6.41 20.80
C ASN A 120 16.85 -6.75 19.41
N GLY A 121 17.70 -6.75 18.38
CA GLY A 121 17.31 -7.04 17.00
C GLY A 121 16.63 -5.89 16.28
N THR A 122 16.51 -4.70 16.88
CA THR A 122 15.84 -3.56 16.25
C THR A 122 16.73 -2.32 16.26
N MET A 123 16.94 -1.77 15.09
CA MET A 123 17.50 -0.44 14.87
C MET A 123 16.37 0.51 14.55
N SER A 124 16.24 1.63 15.23
CA SER A 124 15.28 2.68 14.90
C SER A 124 15.95 4.05 14.90
N PHE A 125 15.50 4.92 14.01
CA PHE A 125 15.94 6.30 13.91
C PHE A 125 14.82 7.18 13.36
N GLU A 126 14.88 8.46 13.69
CA GLU A 126 13.96 9.47 13.17
C GLU A 126 14.68 10.30 12.11
N HIS A 127 13.99 10.57 10.99
CA HIS A 127 14.45 11.46 9.94
C HIS A 127 13.30 12.34 9.45
N ASP A 128 13.58 13.63 9.24
CA ASP A 128 12.63 14.60 8.70
C ASP A 128 12.78 14.68 7.17
N PHE A 129 11.94 13.94 6.45
CA PHE A 129 11.91 13.96 4.98
C PHE A 129 11.21 15.23 4.48
N LYS A 130 11.99 16.26 4.18
CA LYS A 130 11.48 17.58 3.73
C LYS A 130 10.95 17.59 2.31
N GLU A 131 11.40 16.67 1.48
CA GLU A 131 11.06 16.63 0.05
C GLU A 131 10.36 15.33 -0.29
N ALA A 132 9.25 15.44 -1.05
CA ALA A 132 8.61 14.27 -1.63
C ALA A 132 9.50 13.67 -2.73
N GLY A 133 9.54 12.35 -2.81
CA GLY A 133 10.36 11.69 -3.81
C GLY A 133 10.62 10.21 -3.56
N LYS A 134 11.46 9.66 -4.42
CA LYS A 134 11.93 8.27 -4.32
C LYS A 134 13.25 8.26 -3.55
N TYR A 135 13.37 7.30 -2.65
CA TYR A 135 14.53 7.09 -1.81
C TYR A 135 14.95 5.63 -1.85
N VAL A 136 16.20 5.38 -1.49
CA VAL A 136 16.74 4.03 -1.35
C VAL A 136 17.42 3.92 0.01
N GLY A 137 16.99 2.95 0.82
CA GLY A 137 17.70 2.53 2.01
C GLY A 137 18.78 1.52 1.62
N ILE A 138 20.02 1.82 1.94
CA ILE A 138 21.17 0.93 1.77
C ILE A 138 21.56 0.43 3.14
N VAL A 139 21.21 -0.81 3.45
CA VAL A 139 21.55 -1.48 4.69
C VAL A 139 22.84 -2.26 4.52
N THR A 140 23.75 -2.09 5.44
CA THR A 140 25.00 -2.87 5.50
C THR A 140 25.04 -3.63 6.82
N VAL A 141 25.34 -4.92 6.72
CA VAL A 141 25.52 -5.80 7.88
C VAL A 141 26.90 -6.41 7.81
N SER A 142 27.60 -6.46 8.93
CA SER A 142 28.91 -7.09 9.05
C SER A 142 29.02 -7.97 10.28
N ASP A 143 29.67 -9.12 10.14
CA ASP A 143 29.96 -10.03 11.24
C ASP A 143 31.38 -9.81 11.80
N ASP A 144 31.68 -10.50 12.91
CA ASP A 144 33.01 -10.46 13.56
C ASP A 144 34.12 -11.14 12.75
N LEU A 145 33.75 -11.92 11.70
CA LEU A 145 34.69 -12.61 10.80
C LEU A 145 35.11 -11.73 9.63
N GLY A 146 34.55 -10.52 9.52
CA GLY A 146 34.82 -9.57 8.43
C GLY A 146 33.97 -9.78 7.18
N ASN A 147 32.98 -10.68 7.21
CA ASN A 147 32.01 -10.76 6.12
C ASN A 147 31.09 -9.55 6.16
N GLN A 148 30.76 -9.06 4.98
CA GLN A 148 29.86 -7.90 4.84
C GLN A 148 28.81 -8.18 3.74
N TRP A 149 27.57 -7.86 4.07
CA TRP A 149 26.45 -7.93 3.12
C TRP A 149 25.79 -6.56 3.05
N THR A 150 25.34 -6.22 1.85
CA THR A 150 24.62 -4.97 1.60
C THR A 150 23.33 -5.29 0.87
N SER A 151 22.23 -4.69 1.31
CA SER A 151 20.95 -4.76 0.64
C SER A 151 20.40 -3.38 0.39
N ARG A 152 19.61 -3.26 -0.67
CA ARG A 152 18.96 -2.01 -1.10
C ARG A 152 17.47 -2.23 -1.09
N PHE A 153 16.73 -1.33 -0.48
CA PHE A 153 15.27 -1.33 -0.56
C PHE A 153 14.80 0.06 -0.97
N PRO A 154 14.11 0.15 -2.11
CA PRO A 154 13.51 1.39 -2.56
C PRO A 154 12.25 1.67 -1.76
N PHE A 155 11.99 2.96 -1.47
CA PHE A 155 10.75 3.43 -0.87
C PHE A 155 10.43 4.84 -1.36
N THR A 156 9.17 5.25 -1.22
CA THR A 156 8.73 6.60 -1.58
C THR A 156 8.29 7.38 -0.35
N VAL A 157 8.38 8.69 -0.44
CA VAL A 157 7.92 9.61 0.61
C VAL A 157 7.08 10.70 -0.03
N GLY A 158 5.81 10.83 0.39
CA GLY A 158 4.92 11.88 -0.08
C GLY A 158 4.64 11.84 -1.58
N VAL A 159 4.86 10.70 -2.22
CA VAL A 159 4.58 10.51 -3.66
C VAL A 159 3.20 9.90 -3.81
N PHE A 160 2.36 10.60 -4.57
CA PHE A 160 1.04 10.10 -4.92
C PHE A 160 1.18 9.03 -6.01
N THR A 161 0.90 7.78 -5.68
CA THR A 161 0.86 6.67 -6.65
C THR A 161 -0.56 6.56 -7.22
N PHE A 162 -0.70 6.83 -8.51
CA PHE A 162 -1.99 6.72 -9.22
C PHE A 162 -2.55 5.29 -9.16
N GLU A 163 -1.69 4.30 -9.07
CA GLU A 163 -2.06 2.87 -8.99
C GLU A 163 -2.97 2.56 -7.81
N ALA A 164 -2.73 3.19 -6.64
CA ALA A 164 -3.56 3.01 -5.45
C ALA A 164 -5.01 3.47 -5.64
N TYR A 165 -5.26 4.39 -6.59
CA TYR A 165 -6.60 4.92 -6.86
C TYR A 165 -7.27 4.30 -8.09
N LEU A 166 -6.52 3.55 -8.90
CA LEU A 166 -7.05 2.96 -10.12
C LEU A 166 -8.24 2.04 -9.85
N GLU A 167 -8.18 1.24 -8.80
CA GLU A 167 -9.28 0.37 -8.41
C GLU A 167 -10.53 1.16 -8.03
N TYR A 168 -10.39 2.23 -7.24
CA TYR A 168 -11.52 3.09 -6.86
C TYR A 168 -12.14 3.80 -8.07
N ILE A 169 -11.32 4.23 -9.01
CA ILE A 169 -11.77 4.83 -10.28
C ILE A 169 -12.56 3.81 -11.10
N LEU A 170 -12.05 2.58 -11.24
CA LEU A 170 -12.72 1.50 -11.95
C LEU A 170 -14.06 1.13 -11.30
N TYR A 171 -14.13 1.05 -9.96
CA TYR A 171 -15.39 0.85 -9.24
C TYR A 171 -16.37 2.01 -9.46
N GLY A 172 -15.91 3.25 -9.42
CA GLY A 172 -16.73 4.42 -9.69
C GLY A 172 -17.31 4.44 -11.10
N VAL A 173 -16.50 4.15 -12.11
CA VAL A 173 -16.93 4.06 -13.52
C VAL A 173 -17.92 2.90 -13.70
N GLY A 174 -17.63 1.73 -13.14
CA GLY A 174 -18.54 0.57 -13.20
C GLY A 174 -19.89 0.86 -12.55
N PHE A 175 -19.90 1.51 -11.40
CA PHE A 175 -21.13 1.88 -10.70
C PHE A 175 -21.96 2.90 -11.49
N THR A 176 -21.33 3.93 -12.04
CA THR A 176 -22.04 4.94 -12.86
C THR A 176 -22.61 4.35 -14.13
N ALA A 177 -21.87 3.45 -14.80
CA ALA A 177 -22.35 2.72 -15.97
C ALA A 177 -23.57 1.83 -15.64
N LEU A 178 -23.53 1.12 -14.51
CA LEU A 178 -24.63 0.29 -14.04
C LEU A 178 -25.88 1.13 -13.73
N CYS A 179 -25.72 2.24 -13.04
CA CYS A 179 -26.82 3.16 -12.73
C CYS A 179 -27.45 3.74 -14.01
N GLY A 180 -26.64 4.14 -14.98
CA GLY A 180 -27.09 4.63 -16.28
C GLY A 180 -27.84 3.56 -17.08
N PHE A 181 -27.34 2.33 -17.08
CA PHE A 181 -27.99 1.20 -17.71
C PHE A 181 -29.36 0.87 -17.09
N LEU A 182 -29.42 0.84 -15.77
CA LEU A 182 -30.69 0.63 -15.04
C LEU A 182 -31.70 1.74 -15.33
N TRP A 183 -31.24 2.99 -15.31
CA TRP A 183 -32.10 4.14 -15.65
C TRP A 183 -32.63 4.06 -17.08
N TYR A 184 -31.79 3.68 -18.03
CA TYR A 184 -32.21 3.47 -19.44
C TYR A 184 -33.26 2.37 -19.56
N ILE A 185 -33.08 1.19 -18.96
CA ILE A 185 -34.06 0.09 -19.00
C ILE A 185 -35.39 0.46 -18.36
N LEU A 186 -35.33 1.12 -17.17
CA LEU A 186 -36.55 1.53 -16.47
C LEU A 186 -37.25 2.66 -17.18
N GLY A 187 -36.54 3.59 -17.81
CA GLY A 187 -37.09 4.69 -18.59
C GLY A 187 -37.77 4.21 -19.89
N THR A 188 -37.18 3.25 -20.59
CA THR A 188 -37.78 2.68 -21.83
C THR A 188 -39.00 1.86 -21.52
N ARG A 189 -39.09 1.20 -20.35
CA ARG A 189 -40.28 0.46 -19.92
C ARG A 189 -41.46 1.38 -19.60
N ARG A 190 -41.21 2.58 -19.03
CA ARG A 190 -42.29 3.56 -18.75
C ARG A 190 -42.96 4.08 -20.02
N LYS A 191 -42.19 4.30 -21.10
CA LYS A 191 -42.75 4.75 -22.39
C LYS A 191 -43.61 3.70 -23.13
N LYS A 192 -43.47 2.42 -22.80
CA LYS A 192 -44.28 1.34 -23.39
C LYS A 192 -45.60 1.05 -22.62
N ALA A 193 -45.80 1.66 -21.46
CA ALA A 193 -46.97 1.39 -20.60
C ALA A 193 -48.14 2.36 -20.79
N ASP A 194 -48.07 3.37 -21.68
CA ASP A 194 -49.11 4.37 -21.90
C ASP A 194 -49.72 4.34 -23.30
N PRO A 195 -50.33 3.23 -23.76
CA PRO A 195 -51.16 3.28 -24.99
C PRO A 195 -52.67 3.36 -24.73
N VAL A 196 -53.14 3.45 -23.46
CA VAL A 196 -54.57 3.31 -23.15
C VAL A 196 -55.31 4.65 -22.95
N SER A 197 -54.60 5.76 -22.75
CA SER A 197 -55.22 7.07 -22.52
C SER A 197 -55.57 7.87 -23.80
N ALA A 198 -55.21 7.38 -24.98
CA ALA A 198 -55.45 8.11 -26.25
C ALA A 198 -56.71 7.70 -27.00
N GLN A 199 -57.56 6.82 -26.42
CA GLN A 199 -58.80 6.34 -27.12
C GLN A 199 -60.10 6.78 -26.44
N LEU A 200 -60.07 7.72 -25.52
CA LEU A 200 -61.29 8.26 -24.86
C LEU A 200 -61.32 9.79 -24.92
N ALA A 201 -61.01 10.37 -26.09
CA ALA A 201 -61.33 11.76 -26.40
C ALA A 201 -62.08 11.85 -27.74
#